data_28543f6b67519ee9f44adeffafab909b
#
_entry.id   28543f6b67519ee9f44adeffafab909b
#
_cell.length_a   1.000
_cell.length_b   1.000
_cell.length_c   1.000
_cell.angle_alpha   90.00
_cell.angle_beta   90.00
_cell.angle_gamma   90.00
#
_symmetry.space_group_name_H-M   'P 1'
#
loop_
_entity.id
_entity.type
_entity.pdbx_description
1 polymer ?
#
loop_
_entity_poly.entity_id
_entity_poly.type
_entity_poly.pdbx_seq_one_letter_code
_entity_poly.pdbx_strand_id
1 'polypeptide(L)'
;MAEEIDKRTMAKAYARWAPVYDFVFGAVFERGRAESIAAAERACPKGGRILDVGVGTGISLPDYSRDFRIVGVDYSEPMLRKARARVIEHKLDNVEALAVMDAKHLGFPDAYFDAIVAQYVITAVPEPEATLDEFARVLKPGGEMVLVNHIGAESGLRRAFERGFSPIARRLGWRPEFPWARLQHWADSAGYRTIERRPMPPMGHFSLIRFGRAAQPSPVAARA
;
A
#
# COMPACT_ATOMS: atom_id res chain seq x y z
N MET A 1 -15.11 12.93 18.64
CA MET A 1 -14.13 11.92 19.02
C MET A 1 -14.33 10.74 18.10
N ALA A 2 -13.48 10.57 17.08
CA ALA A 2 -13.49 9.38 16.24
C ALA A 2 -12.94 8.24 17.10
N GLU A 3 -13.74 7.19 17.26
CA GLU A 3 -13.38 5.98 18.00
C GLU A 3 -12.17 5.34 17.30
N GLU A 4 -11.04 5.36 17.96
CA GLU A 4 -9.78 4.76 17.53
C GLU A 4 -10.02 3.25 17.45
N ILE A 5 -10.10 2.71 16.25
CA ILE A 5 -10.24 1.27 16.05
C ILE A 5 -8.96 0.64 16.58
N ASP A 6 -9.08 -0.07 17.73
CA ASP A 6 -7.96 -0.74 18.39
C ASP A 6 -7.27 -1.70 17.42
N LYS A 7 -5.93 -1.56 17.29
CA LYS A 7 -5.05 -2.40 16.45
C LYS A 7 -5.28 -3.90 16.67
N ARG A 8 -5.60 -4.31 17.93
CA ARG A 8 -5.90 -5.70 18.29
C ARG A 8 -7.21 -6.20 17.70
N THR A 9 -8.22 -5.33 17.60
CA THR A 9 -9.52 -5.66 17.00
C THR A 9 -9.40 -5.83 15.50
N MET A 10 -8.59 -5.01 14.82
CA MET A 10 -8.30 -5.17 13.40
C MET A 10 -7.52 -6.45 13.11
N ALA A 11 -6.46 -6.73 13.85
CA ALA A 11 -5.68 -7.95 13.69
C ALA A 11 -6.53 -9.23 13.89
N LYS A 12 -7.43 -9.23 14.89
CA LYS A 12 -8.38 -10.34 15.10
C LYS A 12 -9.40 -10.47 13.99
N ALA A 13 -9.92 -9.36 13.46
CA ALA A 13 -10.84 -9.39 12.33
C ALA A 13 -10.16 -9.98 11.09
N TYR A 14 -8.96 -9.51 10.74
CA TYR A 14 -8.20 -10.05 9.59
C TYR A 14 -7.81 -11.53 9.79
N ALA A 15 -7.37 -11.95 10.98
CA ALA A 15 -7.07 -13.35 11.27
C ALA A 15 -8.30 -14.28 11.10
N ARG A 16 -9.50 -13.79 11.44
CA ARG A 16 -10.76 -14.54 11.28
C ARG A 16 -11.18 -14.67 9.81
N TRP A 17 -10.85 -13.69 8.96
CA TRP A 17 -11.17 -13.69 7.53
C TRP A 17 -10.10 -14.41 6.69
N ALA A 18 -8.92 -14.66 7.24
CA ALA A 18 -7.80 -15.28 6.53
C ALA A 18 -8.15 -16.56 5.72
N PRO A 19 -9.04 -17.47 6.16
CA PRO A 19 -9.40 -18.66 5.37
C PRO A 19 -10.21 -18.36 4.10
N VAL A 20 -10.98 -17.26 4.11
CA VAL A 20 -11.92 -16.91 3.03
C VAL A 20 -11.42 -15.68 2.26
N TYR A 21 -10.38 -15.01 2.78
CA TYR A 21 -9.87 -13.75 2.26
C TYR A 21 -9.42 -13.87 0.80
N ASP A 22 -8.61 -14.88 0.49
CA ASP A 22 -8.10 -15.12 -0.86
C ASP A 22 -9.22 -15.45 -1.87
N PHE A 23 -10.28 -16.12 -1.44
CA PHE A 23 -11.41 -16.47 -2.29
C PHE A 23 -12.33 -15.27 -2.58
N VAL A 24 -12.69 -14.50 -1.55
CA VAL A 24 -13.65 -13.38 -1.69
C VAL A 24 -12.97 -12.16 -2.33
N PHE A 25 -11.72 -11.89 -1.97
CA PHE A 25 -11.00 -10.69 -2.39
C PHE A 25 -10.00 -10.93 -3.53
N GLY A 26 -9.67 -12.21 -3.83
CA GLY A 26 -8.69 -12.57 -4.85
C GLY A 26 -9.02 -11.94 -6.21
N ALA A 27 -10.18 -12.24 -6.76
CA ALA A 27 -10.60 -11.77 -8.09
C ALA A 27 -10.92 -10.27 -8.14
N VAL A 28 -11.57 -9.72 -7.08
CA VAL A 28 -11.95 -8.30 -7.03
C VAL A 28 -10.72 -7.38 -7.02
N PHE A 29 -9.65 -7.81 -6.36
CA PHE A 29 -8.45 -7.01 -6.17
C PHE A 29 -7.29 -7.38 -7.12
N GLU A 30 -7.46 -8.42 -7.94
CA GLU A 30 -6.43 -8.94 -8.85
C GLU A 30 -5.84 -7.85 -9.74
N ARG A 31 -6.71 -7.10 -10.44
CA ARG A 31 -6.26 -6.06 -11.34
C ARG A 31 -5.51 -4.93 -10.62
N GLY A 32 -5.97 -4.56 -9.42
CA GLY A 32 -5.27 -3.56 -8.60
C GLY A 32 -3.88 -4.04 -8.18
N ARG A 33 -3.76 -5.31 -7.80
CA ARG A 33 -2.47 -5.93 -7.46
C ARG A 33 -1.53 -5.96 -8.67
N ALA A 34 -1.96 -6.54 -9.78
CA ALA A 34 -1.14 -6.66 -10.98
C ALA A 34 -0.63 -5.30 -11.48
N GLU A 35 -1.51 -4.30 -11.53
CA GLU A 35 -1.15 -2.96 -11.99
C GLU A 35 -0.20 -2.23 -11.04
N SER A 36 -0.35 -2.41 -9.72
CA SER A 36 0.57 -1.81 -8.74
C SER A 36 1.95 -2.46 -8.78
N ILE A 37 2.02 -3.78 -8.93
CA ILE A 37 3.28 -4.50 -9.11
C ILE A 37 3.98 -4.02 -10.39
N ALA A 38 3.28 -4.04 -11.53
CA ALA A 38 3.83 -3.56 -12.79
C ALA A 38 4.29 -2.09 -12.73
N ALA A 39 3.61 -1.23 -11.97
CA ALA A 39 4.04 0.15 -11.77
C ALA A 39 5.32 0.23 -10.92
N ALA A 40 5.42 -0.54 -9.84
CA ALA A 40 6.61 -0.58 -8.99
C ALA A 40 7.83 -1.15 -9.74
N GLU A 41 7.64 -2.20 -10.52
CA GLU A 41 8.70 -2.79 -11.34
C GLU A 41 9.23 -1.83 -12.41
N ARG A 42 8.35 -1.02 -13.02
CA ARG A 42 8.78 0.03 -13.95
C ARG A 42 9.59 1.14 -13.28
N ALA A 43 9.30 1.44 -12.03
CA ALA A 43 9.99 2.47 -11.25
C ALA A 43 11.30 1.96 -10.61
N CYS A 44 11.41 0.66 -10.41
CA CYS A 44 12.54 0.01 -9.76
C CYS A 44 13.62 -0.35 -10.79
N PRO A 45 14.91 -0.07 -10.55
CA PRO A 45 15.97 -0.56 -11.42
C PRO A 45 16.07 -2.10 -11.35
N LYS A 46 16.51 -2.73 -12.44
CA LYS A 46 16.74 -4.19 -12.45
C LYS A 46 17.66 -4.62 -11.32
N GLY A 47 17.29 -5.70 -10.62
CA GLY A 47 17.98 -6.16 -9.41
C GLY A 47 17.69 -5.31 -8.17
N GLY A 48 16.85 -4.29 -8.29
CA GLY A 48 16.45 -3.43 -7.18
C GLY A 48 15.55 -4.13 -6.17
N ARG A 49 15.36 -3.49 -5.02
CA ARG A 49 14.60 -4.03 -3.90
C ARG A 49 13.27 -3.33 -3.75
N ILE A 50 12.20 -4.10 -3.76
CA ILE A 50 10.82 -3.63 -3.57
C ILE A 50 10.34 -4.07 -2.19
N LEU A 51 9.78 -3.12 -1.42
CA LEU A 51 9.07 -3.41 -0.17
C LEU A 51 7.57 -3.57 -0.46
N ASP A 52 7.01 -4.72 -0.13
CA ASP A 52 5.57 -4.98 -0.15
C ASP A 52 5.02 -4.85 1.28
N VAL A 53 4.34 -3.74 1.56
CA VAL A 53 3.77 -3.44 2.87
C VAL A 53 2.33 -3.91 2.95
N GLY A 54 2.01 -4.66 4.02
CA GLY A 54 0.72 -5.34 4.15
C GLY A 54 0.63 -6.53 3.21
N VAL A 55 1.72 -7.28 3.06
CA VAL A 55 1.83 -8.42 2.14
C VAL A 55 0.79 -9.53 2.41
N GLY A 56 0.19 -9.55 3.60
CA GLY A 56 -0.87 -10.45 4.01
C GLY A 56 -0.51 -11.93 3.85
N THR A 57 -1.35 -12.67 3.13
CA THR A 57 -1.12 -14.09 2.80
C THR A 57 -0.10 -14.30 1.69
N GLY A 58 0.50 -13.23 1.17
CA GLY A 58 1.46 -13.26 0.07
C GLY A 58 0.84 -13.59 -1.28
N ILE A 59 -0.46 -13.31 -1.48
CA ILE A 59 -1.18 -13.64 -2.73
C ILE A 59 -0.56 -12.95 -3.94
N SER A 60 0.05 -11.77 -3.76
CA SER A 60 0.74 -10.99 -4.79
C SER A 60 2.19 -11.41 -5.04
N LEU A 61 2.81 -12.18 -4.13
CA LEU A 61 4.23 -12.52 -4.25
C LEU A 61 4.61 -13.29 -5.52
N PRO A 62 3.79 -14.24 -6.03
CA PRO A 62 4.10 -14.93 -7.29
C PRO A 62 4.05 -14.04 -8.53
N ASP A 63 3.36 -12.88 -8.46
CA ASP A 63 3.16 -11.96 -9.58
C ASP A 63 4.37 -11.05 -9.83
N TYR A 64 5.28 -10.94 -8.84
CA TYR A 64 6.55 -10.19 -9.03
C TYR A 64 7.53 -10.92 -9.92
N SER A 65 8.13 -10.18 -10.87
CA SER A 65 9.24 -10.69 -11.69
C SER A 65 10.43 -11.10 -10.82
N ARG A 66 11.10 -12.17 -11.23
CA ARG A 66 12.33 -12.65 -10.59
C ARG A 66 13.53 -11.70 -10.77
N ASP A 67 13.36 -10.67 -11.60
CA ASP A 67 14.37 -9.62 -11.78
C ASP A 67 14.48 -8.68 -10.57
N PHE A 68 13.55 -8.75 -9.61
CA PHE A 68 13.51 -7.87 -8.43
C PHE A 68 13.60 -8.66 -7.13
N ARG A 69 14.15 -8.02 -6.10
CA ARG A 69 14.24 -8.57 -4.75
C ARG A 69 13.09 -8.04 -3.91
N ILE A 70 12.31 -8.94 -3.33
CA ILE A 70 11.09 -8.59 -2.61
C ILE A 70 11.29 -8.78 -1.11
N VAL A 71 10.92 -7.77 -0.33
CA VAL A 71 10.79 -7.86 1.11
C VAL A 71 9.32 -7.60 1.46
N GLY A 72 8.67 -8.55 2.11
CA GLY A 72 7.27 -8.41 2.53
C GLY A 72 7.15 -8.16 4.02
N VAL A 73 6.32 -7.21 4.42
CA VAL A 73 6.00 -6.96 5.83
C VAL A 73 4.49 -6.95 6.06
N ASP A 74 4.08 -7.47 7.21
CA ASP A 74 2.68 -7.42 7.66
C ASP A 74 2.64 -7.38 9.19
N TYR A 75 1.58 -6.80 9.74
CA TYR A 75 1.36 -6.79 11.19
C TYR A 75 0.91 -8.15 11.73
N SER A 76 0.33 -9.00 10.88
CA SER A 76 -0.31 -10.27 11.22
C SER A 76 0.60 -11.47 11.01
N GLU A 77 1.16 -12.02 12.09
CA GLU A 77 1.93 -13.28 12.02
C GLU A 77 1.13 -14.46 11.39
N PRO A 78 -0.19 -14.66 11.66
CA PRO A 78 -0.97 -15.68 10.96
C PRO A 78 -1.01 -15.53 9.44
N MET A 79 -1.07 -14.29 8.94
CA MET A 79 -1.00 -14.00 7.49
C MET A 79 0.37 -14.35 6.94
N LEU A 80 1.43 -13.92 7.61
CA LEU A 80 2.80 -14.19 7.18
C LEU A 80 3.16 -15.68 7.17
N ARG A 81 2.57 -16.48 8.05
CA ARG A 81 2.73 -17.94 7.96
C ARG A 81 2.22 -18.51 6.63
N LYS A 82 1.09 -18.01 6.13
CA LYS A 82 0.58 -18.39 4.80
C LYS A 82 1.47 -17.86 3.68
N ALA A 83 1.96 -16.62 3.81
CA ALA A 83 2.89 -16.06 2.85
C ALA A 83 4.18 -16.90 2.76
N ARG A 84 4.76 -17.33 3.89
CA ARG A 84 5.93 -18.22 3.92
C ARG A 84 5.64 -19.57 3.24
N ALA A 85 4.48 -20.17 3.50
CA ALA A 85 4.07 -21.40 2.82
C ALA A 85 4.01 -21.20 1.29
N ARG A 86 3.44 -20.08 0.84
CA ARG A 86 3.36 -19.72 -0.58
C ARG A 86 4.73 -19.49 -1.22
N VAL A 87 5.66 -18.84 -0.51
CA VAL A 87 7.04 -18.67 -0.97
C VAL A 87 7.70 -20.02 -1.22
N ILE A 88 7.51 -20.99 -0.32
CA ILE A 88 8.06 -22.35 -0.47
C ILE A 88 7.38 -23.09 -1.63
N GLU A 89 6.05 -23.10 -1.68
CA GLU A 89 5.24 -23.78 -2.69
C GLU A 89 5.58 -23.32 -4.11
N HIS A 90 5.70 -22.00 -4.31
CA HIS A 90 5.99 -21.40 -5.62
C HIS A 90 7.47 -21.18 -5.88
N LYS A 91 8.36 -21.63 -4.97
CA LYS A 91 9.83 -21.47 -5.06
C LYS A 91 10.23 -20.03 -5.39
N LEU A 92 9.71 -19.08 -4.57
CA LEU A 92 9.94 -17.65 -4.77
C LEU A 92 11.30 -17.24 -4.19
N ASP A 93 12.37 -17.57 -4.87
CA ASP A 93 13.77 -17.32 -4.48
C ASP A 93 14.16 -15.82 -4.49
N ASN A 94 13.35 -14.99 -5.14
CA ASN A 94 13.48 -13.54 -5.14
C ASN A 94 12.85 -12.86 -3.90
N VAL A 95 12.13 -13.58 -3.05
CA VAL A 95 11.61 -13.07 -1.78
C VAL A 95 12.70 -13.19 -0.71
N GLU A 96 13.40 -12.09 -0.42
CA GLU A 96 14.52 -12.05 0.53
C GLU A 96 14.07 -12.22 1.98
N ALA A 97 12.93 -11.64 2.36
CA ALA A 97 12.43 -11.70 3.73
C ALA A 97 10.92 -11.51 3.83
N LEU A 98 10.34 -12.12 4.86
CA LEU A 98 8.98 -11.85 5.34
C LEU A 98 9.04 -11.59 6.85
N ALA A 99 8.63 -10.39 7.28
CA ALA A 99 8.77 -9.96 8.67
C ALA A 99 7.50 -9.34 9.25
N VAL A 100 7.27 -9.61 10.55
CA VAL A 100 6.19 -8.96 11.31
C VAL A 100 6.63 -7.55 11.66
N MET A 101 5.95 -6.54 11.11
CA MET A 101 6.25 -5.12 11.37
C MET A 101 4.98 -4.28 11.38
N ASP A 102 5.01 -3.20 12.17
CA ASP A 102 4.05 -2.10 12.06
C ASP A 102 4.48 -1.21 10.90
N ALA A 103 3.59 -0.93 9.95
CA ALA A 103 3.88 -0.12 8.77
C ALA A 103 4.38 1.31 9.08
N LYS A 104 4.12 1.83 10.29
CA LYS A 104 4.64 3.11 10.76
C LYS A 104 5.97 3.01 11.53
N HIS A 105 6.50 1.81 11.72
CA HIS A 105 7.80 1.56 12.37
C HIS A 105 8.49 0.39 11.67
N LEU A 106 9.09 0.67 10.53
CA LEU A 106 9.80 -0.31 9.73
C LEU A 106 11.24 -0.44 10.23
N GLY A 107 11.65 -1.65 10.56
CA GLY A 107 13.00 -1.94 11.08
C GLY A 107 14.09 -1.92 10.00
N PHE A 108 13.98 -1.04 9.00
CA PHE A 108 14.94 -0.91 7.90
C PHE A 108 15.69 0.42 7.99
N PRO A 109 16.93 0.49 7.46
CA PRO A 109 17.66 1.74 7.32
C PRO A 109 16.94 2.76 6.42
N ASP A 110 17.31 4.03 6.54
CA ASP A 110 16.89 5.07 5.61
C ASP A 110 17.36 4.73 4.19
N ALA A 111 16.56 5.08 3.19
CA ALA A 111 16.90 4.93 1.78
C ALA A 111 17.33 3.50 1.38
N TYR A 112 16.58 2.49 1.84
CA TYR A 112 16.91 1.08 1.63
C TYR A 112 16.23 0.45 0.41
N PHE A 113 15.01 0.89 0.08
CA PHE A 113 14.20 0.33 -1.00
C PHE A 113 14.17 1.22 -2.23
N ASP A 114 14.14 0.60 -3.40
CA ASP A 114 14.05 1.28 -4.69
C ASP A 114 12.59 1.63 -5.04
N ALA A 115 11.64 0.80 -4.58
CA ALA A 115 10.21 1.07 -4.69
C ALA A 115 9.46 0.50 -3.47
N ILE A 116 8.28 1.05 -3.18
CA ILE A 116 7.37 0.56 -2.15
C ILE A 116 6.01 0.29 -2.78
N VAL A 117 5.43 -0.86 -2.48
CA VAL A 117 4.05 -1.23 -2.82
C VAL A 117 3.25 -1.34 -1.54
N ALA A 118 2.07 -0.72 -1.50
CA ALA A 118 1.12 -0.89 -0.40
C ALA A 118 -0.30 -1.04 -0.95
N GLN A 119 -0.78 -2.29 -0.93
CA GLN A 119 -2.06 -2.67 -1.51
C GLN A 119 -3.12 -2.73 -0.41
N TYR A 120 -4.08 -1.80 -0.43
CA TYR A 120 -5.21 -1.72 0.49
C TYR A 120 -4.82 -1.45 1.96
N VAL A 121 -3.65 -0.89 2.22
CA VAL A 121 -3.07 -0.65 3.55
C VAL A 121 -3.40 0.74 4.08
N ILE A 122 -3.16 1.79 3.31
CA ILE A 122 -3.19 3.19 3.80
C ILE A 122 -4.55 3.58 4.38
N THR A 123 -5.64 3.06 3.83
CA THR A 123 -6.98 3.30 4.36
C THR A 123 -7.33 2.44 5.58
N ALA A 124 -6.52 1.42 5.88
CA ALA A 124 -6.71 0.51 7.00
C ALA A 124 -5.89 0.91 8.24
N VAL A 125 -4.75 1.57 8.07
CA VAL A 125 -3.90 1.96 9.20
C VAL A 125 -4.51 3.13 10.00
N PRO A 126 -4.29 3.18 11.32
CA PRO A 126 -4.79 4.28 12.17
C PRO A 126 -4.22 5.64 11.79
N GLU A 127 -2.93 5.71 11.50
CA GLU A 127 -2.15 6.92 11.25
C GLU A 127 -1.52 6.87 9.85
N PRO A 128 -2.29 7.14 8.78
CA PRO A 128 -1.80 7.02 7.40
C PRO A 128 -0.66 7.98 7.07
N GLU A 129 -0.65 9.19 7.60
CA GLU A 129 0.43 10.15 7.37
C GLU A 129 1.75 9.66 7.99
N ALA A 130 1.75 9.23 9.25
CA ALA A 130 2.93 8.66 9.90
C ALA A 130 3.44 7.39 9.18
N THR A 131 2.52 6.61 8.62
CA THR A 131 2.88 5.45 7.79
C THR A 131 3.56 5.88 6.48
N LEU A 132 3.05 6.92 5.84
CA LEU A 132 3.64 7.47 4.62
C LEU A 132 4.99 8.14 4.89
N ASP A 133 5.17 8.79 6.06
CA ASP A 133 6.46 9.34 6.49
C ASP A 133 7.50 8.23 6.65
N GLU A 134 7.10 7.11 7.23
CA GLU A 134 7.99 5.95 7.37
C GLU A 134 8.34 5.32 6.01
N PHE A 135 7.38 5.27 5.08
CA PHE A 135 7.67 4.88 3.70
C PHE A 135 8.66 5.84 3.05
N ALA A 136 8.48 7.16 3.25
CA ALA A 136 9.38 8.18 2.73
C ALA A 136 10.80 8.04 3.28
N ARG A 137 10.94 7.62 4.56
CA ARG A 137 12.24 7.39 5.20
C ARG A 137 12.99 6.22 4.59
N VAL A 138 12.32 5.09 4.40
CA VAL A 138 12.97 3.87 3.89
C VAL A 138 13.11 3.83 2.37
N LEU A 139 12.44 4.73 1.64
CA LEU A 139 12.52 4.84 0.19
C LEU A 139 13.76 5.62 -0.24
N LYS A 140 14.49 5.10 -1.20
CA LYS A 140 15.67 5.77 -1.80
C LYS A 140 15.26 7.07 -2.50
N PRO A 141 16.17 8.06 -2.59
CA PRO A 141 15.99 9.18 -3.49
C PRO A 141 15.75 8.70 -4.93
N GLY A 142 14.71 9.24 -5.57
CA GLY A 142 14.29 8.84 -6.91
C GLY A 142 13.39 7.60 -6.98
N GLY A 143 13.18 6.91 -5.87
CA GLY A 143 12.23 5.81 -5.78
C GLY A 143 10.78 6.26 -5.79
N GLU A 144 9.86 5.33 -5.93
CA GLU A 144 8.41 5.59 -5.97
C GLU A 144 7.64 4.76 -4.94
N MET A 145 6.59 5.37 -4.39
CA MET A 145 5.55 4.68 -3.62
C MET A 145 4.36 4.40 -4.53
N VAL A 146 3.97 3.14 -4.63
CA VAL A 146 2.81 2.70 -5.41
C VAL A 146 1.74 2.18 -4.47
N LEU A 147 0.62 2.88 -4.40
CA LEU A 147 -0.49 2.57 -3.51
C LEU A 147 -1.71 2.14 -4.32
N VAL A 148 -2.44 1.15 -3.85
CA VAL A 148 -3.80 0.85 -4.31
C VAL A 148 -4.72 0.87 -3.10
N ASN A 149 -5.69 1.78 -3.10
CA ASN A 149 -6.61 1.92 -1.97
C ASN A 149 -7.99 2.36 -2.44
N HIS A 150 -9.00 2.10 -1.61
CA HIS A 150 -10.30 2.75 -1.76
C HIS A 150 -10.14 4.24 -1.42
N ILE A 151 -10.46 5.10 -2.38
CA ILE A 151 -10.51 6.56 -2.17
C ILE A 151 -11.96 6.98 -2.30
N GLY A 152 -12.48 7.64 -1.27
CA GLY A 152 -13.86 8.12 -1.24
C GLY A 152 -14.18 9.04 -2.43
N ALA A 153 -15.41 8.99 -2.90
CA ALA A 153 -15.84 9.83 -4.00
C ALA A 153 -15.88 11.31 -3.58
N GLU A 154 -15.28 12.18 -4.39
CA GLU A 154 -15.22 13.62 -4.11
C GLU A 154 -16.55 14.32 -4.40
N SER A 155 -17.39 13.78 -5.31
CA SER A 155 -18.66 14.37 -5.72
C SER A 155 -19.63 13.33 -6.31
N GLY A 156 -20.85 13.75 -6.59
CA GLY A 156 -21.86 12.98 -7.31
C GLY A 156 -22.62 11.96 -6.48
N LEU A 157 -23.44 11.15 -7.18
CA LEU A 157 -24.32 10.13 -6.57
C LEU A 157 -23.55 9.07 -5.78
N ARG A 158 -22.32 8.75 -6.22
CA ARG A 158 -21.42 7.83 -5.53
C ARG A 158 -21.07 8.31 -4.12
N ARG A 159 -20.79 9.62 -3.95
CA ARG A 159 -20.54 10.22 -2.63
C ARG A 159 -21.75 10.09 -1.71
N ALA A 160 -22.95 10.35 -2.24
CA ALA A 160 -24.19 10.20 -1.46
C ALA A 160 -24.42 8.75 -1.00
N PHE A 161 -24.19 7.78 -1.89
CA PHE A 161 -24.26 6.35 -1.58
C PHE A 161 -23.24 5.92 -0.53
N GLU A 162 -21.96 6.32 -0.71
CA GLU A 162 -20.88 6.01 0.24
C GLU A 162 -21.17 6.57 1.63
N ARG A 163 -21.71 7.80 1.72
CA ARG A 163 -22.13 8.40 3.00
C ARG A 163 -23.28 7.63 3.67
N GLY A 164 -24.27 7.19 2.91
CA GLY A 164 -25.37 6.40 3.44
C GLY A 164 -24.95 5.02 3.94
N PHE A 165 -23.96 4.41 3.27
CA PHE A 165 -23.42 3.08 3.60
C PHE A 165 -22.34 3.12 4.70
N SER A 166 -21.76 4.29 4.97
CA SER A 166 -20.63 4.51 5.88
C SER A 166 -20.82 3.91 7.29
N PRO A 167 -22.00 3.98 7.97
CA PRO A 167 -22.16 3.40 9.30
C PRO A 167 -21.98 1.87 9.32
N ILE A 168 -22.42 1.19 8.26
CA ILE A 168 -22.29 -0.26 8.12
C ILE A 168 -20.83 -0.63 7.81
N ALA A 169 -20.23 0.08 6.87
CA ALA A 169 -18.84 -0.15 6.47
C ALA A 169 -17.84 0.05 7.63
N ARG A 170 -18.05 1.06 8.48
CA ARG A 170 -17.23 1.29 9.69
C ARG A 170 -17.28 0.14 10.68
N ARG A 171 -18.47 -0.48 10.87
CA ARG A 171 -18.63 -1.67 11.73
C ARG A 171 -17.84 -2.88 11.18
N LEU A 172 -17.58 -2.92 9.87
CA LEU A 172 -16.77 -3.94 9.20
C LEU A 172 -15.28 -3.57 9.13
N GLY A 173 -14.85 -2.44 9.74
CA GLY A 173 -13.48 -1.95 9.72
C GLY A 173 -13.08 -1.21 8.44
N TRP A 174 -14.04 -0.87 7.58
CA TRP A 174 -13.78 -0.14 6.35
C TRP A 174 -13.94 1.37 6.57
N ARG A 175 -13.12 2.16 5.85
CA ARG A 175 -13.22 3.62 5.81
C ARG A 175 -13.65 4.07 4.39
N PRO A 176 -14.94 4.01 4.06
CA PRO A 176 -15.43 4.33 2.72
C PRO A 176 -15.23 5.82 2.35
N GLU A 177 -15.03 6.67 3.34
CA GLU A 177 -14.90 8.12 3.18
C GLU A 177 -13.45 8.60 3.30
N PHE A 178 -12.46 7.81 2.89
CA PHE A 178 -11.07 8.26 2.95
C PHE A 178 -10.83 9.30 1.83
N PRO A 179 -10.64 10.61 2.17
CA PRO A 179 -10.59 11.66 1.16
C PRO A 179 -9.23 11.70 0.47
N TRP A 180 -9.24 11.90 -0.85
CA TRP A 180 -8.02 12.12 -1.63
C TRP A 180 -7.20 13.31 -1.11
N ALA A 181 -7.87 14.41 -0.76
CA ALA A 181 -7.21 15.63 -0.27
C ALA A 181 -6.24 15.36 0.90
N ARG A 182 -6.49 14.31 1.69
CA ARG A 182 -5.61 13.93 2.80
C ARG A 182 -4.24 13.44 2.31
N LEU A 183 -4.24 12.58 1.30
CA LEU A 183 -3.00 12.07 0.67
C LEU A 183 -2.27 13.17 -0.10
N GLN A 184 -3.03 14.02 -0.80
CA GLN A 184 -2.47 15.15 -1.53
C GLN A 184 -1.77 16.13 -0.59
N HIS A 185 -2.42 16.48 0.51
CA HIS A 185 -1.85 17.40 1.52
C HIS A 185 -0.57 16.83 2.12
N TRP A 186 -0.56 15.52 2.44
CA TRP A 186 0.66 14.86 2.90
C TRP A 186 1.77 14.94 1.84
N ALA A 187 1.47 14.59 0.60
CA ALA A 187 2.45 14.60 -0.47
C ALA A 187 3.07 16.01 -0.66
N ASP A 188 2.24 17.04 -0.71
CA ASP A 188 2.68 18.43 -0.87
C ASP A 188 3.57 18.87 0.30
N SER A 189 3.20 18.52 1.55
CA SER A 189 3.96 18.88 2.75
C SER A 189 5.27 18.11 2.90
N ALA A 190 5.32 16.85 2.44
CA ALA A 190 6.50 15.98 2.50
C ALA A 190 7.44 16.12 1.29
N GLY A 191 7.13 17.02 0.34
CA GLY A 191 7.93 17.23 -0.87
C GLY A 191 7.80 16.10 -1.89
N TYR A 192 6.66 15.41 -1.91
CA TYR A 192 6.30 14.42 -2.90
C TYR A 192 5.35 15.02 -3.93
N ARG A 193 5.37 14.48 -5.16
CA ARG A 193 4.39 14.80 -6.21
C ARG A 193 3.59 13.55 -6.57
N THR A 194 2.34 13.75 -6.92
CA THR A 194 1.53 12.71 -7.54
C THR A 194 1.99 12.51 -8.98
N ILE A 195 2.63 11.36 -9.25
CA ILE A 195 3.04 10.98 -10.61
C ILE A 195 1.82 10.49 -11.39
N GLU A 196 0.99 9.70 -10.73
CA GLU A 196 -0.20 9.09 -11.32
C GLU A 196 -1.30 8.94 -10.26
N ARG A 197 -2.53 9.22 -10.64
CA ARG A 197 -3.74 8.79 -9.94
C ARG A 197 -4.75 8.34 -10.99
N ARG A 198 -5.15 7.09 -10.95
CA ARG A 198 -6.19 6.58 -11.85
C ARG A 198 -7.15 5.65 -11.15
N PRO A 199 -8.43 5.63 -11.57
CA PRO A 199 -9.42 4.72 -11.02
C PRO A 199 -9.13 3.27 -11.41
N MET A 200 -9.42 2.35 -10.48
CA MET A 200 -9.27 0.92 -10.65
C MET A 200 -10.61 0.21 -10.48
N PRO A 201 -10.81 -0.95 -11.12
CA PRO A 201 -12.01 -1.77 -10.94
C PRO A 201 -12.19 -2.25 -9.48
N PRO A 202 -13.45 -2.60 -9.12
CA PRO A 202 -14.67 -2.44 -9.88
C PRO A 202 -15.18 -0.99 -9.87
N MET A 203 -15.76 -0.52 -10.97
CA MET A 203 -16.44 0.78 -11.11
C MET A 203 -15.65 2.01 -10.60
N GLY A 204 -14.31 1.96 -10.55
CA GLY A 204 -13.48 3.05 -10.05
C GLY A 204 -13.51 3.25 -8.53
N HIS A 205 -13.94 2.26 -7.76
CA HIS A 205 -13.93 2.33 -6.29
C HIS A 205 -12.54 2.40 -5.70
N PHE A 206 -11.56 1.82 -6.38
CA PHE A 206 -10.17 1.89 -5.98
C PHE A 206 -9.42 2.90 -6.85
N SER A 207 -8.31 3.36 -6.34
CA SER A 207 -7.36 4.22 -7.08
C SER A 207 -5.97 3.62 -6.98
N LEU A 208 -5.29 3.51 -8.11
CA LEU A 208 -3.85 3.36 -8.15
C LEU A 208 -3.25 4.75 -8.07
N ILE A 209 -2.33 4.93 -7.13
CA ILE A 209 -1.68 6.20 -6.83
C ILE A 209 -0.17 5.96 -6.83
N ARG A 210 0.57 6.82 -7.51
CA ARG A 210 2.03 6.80 -7.49
C ARG A 210 2.55 8.14 -6.98
N PHE A 211 3.39 8.07 -5.97
CA PHE A 211 4.11 9.22 -5.44
C PHE A 211 5.61 9.07 -5.70
N GLY A 212 6.24 10.14 -6.17
CA GLY A 212 7.69 10.25 -6.27
C GLY A 212 8.14 11.56 -5.65
N ARG A 213 9.38 11.60 -5.16
CA ARG A 213 9.92 12.83 -4.61
C ARG A 213 9.94 13.91 -5.67
N ALA A 214 9.49 15.11 -5.34
CA ALA A 214 9.61 16.26 -6.23
C ALA A 214 11.10 16.47 -6.54
N ALA A 215 11.43 16.72 -7.82
CA ALA A 215 12.79 17.08 -8.17
C ALA A 215 13.19 18.34 -7.39
N GLN A 216 14.23 18.27 -6.58
CA GLN A 216 14.78 19.49 -5.99
C GLN A 216 15.21 20.39 -7.14
N PRO A 217 14.83 21.69 -7.14
CA PRO A 217 15.35 22.62 -8.14
C PRO A 217 16.89 22.58 -8.05
N SER A 218 17.53 22.34 -9.19
CA SER A 218 18.98 22.28 -9.28
C SER A 218 19.56 23.58 -8.73
N PRO A 219 20.55 23.58 -7.83
CA PRO A 219 21.11 24.82 -7.26
C PRO A 219 21.78 25.75 -8.29
N VAL A 220 21.84 25.33 -9.57
CA VAL A 220 22.41 26.11 -10.69
C VAL A 220 21.46 27.22 -11.18
N ALA A 221 20.15 27.16 -10.92
CA ALA A 221 19.20 28.19 -11.41
C ALA A 221 19.05 29.42 -10.48
N ALA A 222 19.72 29.44 -9.33
CA ALA A 222 19.67 30.56 -8.39
C ALA A 222 20.82 31.56 -8.54
N ARG A 223 21.62 31.49 -9.60
CA ARG A 223 22.71 32.43 -9.91
C ARG A 223 22.63 32.96 -11.35
N ALA A 224 21.45 33.33 -11.81
CA ALA A 224 21.26 34.12 -13.02
C ALA A 224 20.42 35.35 -12.74
#